data_be07f41b0441834f91fbfc7ae25b3f9d
#
_entry.id   be07f41b0441834f91fbfc7ae25b3f9d
#
_cell.length_a   1.000
_cell.length_b   1.000
_cell.length_c   1.000
_cell.angle_alpha   90.00
_cell.angle_beta   90.00
_cell.angle_gamma   90.00
#
_symmetry.space_group_name_H-M   'P 1'
#
loop_
_entity.id
_entity.type
_entity.pdbx_description
1 polymer ?
#
loop_
_entity_poly.entity_id
_entity_poly.type
_entity_poly.pdbx_seq_one_letter_code
_entity_poly.pdbx_strand_id
1 'polypeptide(L)'
;MSTSRKIDHALEFLLAFDGRIHVFEDGCWTKFEIKRVNPSDRRPFGIRYALTLHAPDGKRLLGFDNAHDVPFEQTKFRRKLLAYDHWHRTEHDPGRLYAFKDVETLLTDFEREVDRVMGERHASRAVVSTREKKS
;
A
#
# COMPACT_ATOMS: atom_id res chain seq x y z
N MET A 1 26.65 -4.70 -6.59
CA MET A 1 26.04 -5.45 -7.68
C MET A 1 24.97 -6.40 -7.20
N SER A 2 25.31 -7.35 -6.33
CA SER A 2 24.31 -8.30 -5.83
C SER A 2 23.17 -7.62 -5.06
N THR A 3 23.46 -6.55 -4.32
CA THR A 3 22.45 -5.80 -3.57
C THR A 3 21.44 -5.15 -4.50
N SER A 4 21.89 -4.57 -5.62
CA SER A 4 21.02 -3.98 -6.61
C SER A 4 20.08 -5.01 -7.22
N ARG A 5 20.58 -6.21 -7.49
CA ARG A 5 19.75 -7.28 -8.04
C ARG A 5 18.64 -7.69 -7.08
N LYS A 6 18.95 -7.81 -5.79
CA LYS A 6 17.92 -8.13 -4.79
C LYS A 6 16.81 -7.10 -4.75
N ILE A 7 17.19 -5.83 -4.75
CA ILE A 7 16.23 -4.72 -4.73
C ILE A 7 15.39 -4.77 -5.99
N ASP A 8 15.98 -4.98 -7.14
CA ASP A 8 15.28 -5.05 -8.41
C ASP A 8 14.28 -6.21 -8.44
N HIS A 9 14.65 -7.37 -7.91
CA HIS A 9 13.75 -8.52 -7.88
C HIS A 9 12.54 -8.24 -6.98
N ALA A 10 12.74 -7.67 -5.81
CA ALA A 10 11.65 -7.35 -4.90
C ALA A 10 10.71 -6.32 -5.52
N LEU A 11 11.28 -5.31 -6.16
CA LEU A 11 10.49 -4.29 -6.85
C LEU A 11 9.70 -4.89 -8.00
N GLU A 12 10.34 -5.72 -8.82
CA GLU A 12 9.64 -6.37 -9.93
C GLU A 12 8.52 -7.28 -9.45
N PHE A 13 8.74 -7.99 -8.36
CA PHE A 13 7.72 -8.81 -7.73
C PHE A 13 6.51 -7.95 -7.35
N LEU A 14 6.74 -6.83 -6.69
CA LEU A 14 5.66 -5.93 -6.29
C LEU A 14 4.97 -5.33 -7.51
N LEU A 15 5.74 -4.91 -8.51
CA LEU A 15 5.18 -4.32 -9.74
C LEU A 15 4.27 -5.30 -10.48
N ALA A 16 4.53 -6.60 -10.35
CA ALA A 16 3.69 -7.63 -10.95
C ALA A 16 2.29 -7.66 -10.35
N PHE A 17 2.10 -7.12 -9.15
CA PHE A 17 0.79 -7.01 -8.53
C PHE A 17 0.01 -5.77 -8.97
N ASP A 18 0.61 -4.87 -9.73
CA ASP A 18 -0.09 -3.65 -10.13
C ASP A 18 -1.42 -3.99 -10.82
N GLY A 19 -2.49 -3.41 -10.31
CA GLY A 19 -3.83 -3.64 -10.82
C GLY A 19 -4.52 -4.87 -10.28
N ARG A 20 -3.86 -5.69 -9.47
CA ARG A 20 -4.49 -6.90 -8.92
C ARG A 20 -5.48 -6.58 -7.83
N ILE A 21 -6.56 -7.34 -7.83
CA ILE A 21 -7.60 -7.31 -6.81
C ILE A 21 -7.80 -8.74 -6.33
N HIS A 22 -7.64 -8.96 -5.02
CA HIS A 22 -7.90 -10.26 -4.40
C HIS A 22 -9.17 -10.16 -3.57
N VAL A 23 -10.15 -11.01 -3.87
CA VAL A 23 -11.43 -11.02 -3.16
C VAL A 23 -11.43 -12.20 -2.18
N PHE A 24 -11.77 -11.91 -0.93
CA PHE A 24 -11.84 -12.92 0.14
C PHE A 24 -13.26 -13.47 0.28
N GLU A 25 -13.40 -14.50 1.09
CA GLU A 25 -14.69 -15.22 1.22
C GLU A 25 -15.84 -14.32 1.68
N ASP A 26 -15.59 -13.36 2.58
CA ASP A 26 -16.64 -12.47 3.07
C ASP A 26 -16.97 -11.34 2.12
N GLY A 27 -16.29 -11.25 0.98
CA GLY A 27 -16.47 -10.17 0.01
C GLY A 27 -15.55 -8.98 0.19
N CYS A 28 -14.75 -8.93 1.25
CA CYS A 28 -13.68 -7.95 1.36
C CYS A 28 -12.67 -8.17 0.25
N TRP A 29 -11.95 -7.12 -0.13
CA TRP A 29 -10.97 -7.25 -1.21
C TRP A 29 -9.80 -6.30 -1.01
N THR A 30 -8.63 -6.76 -1.47
CA THR A 30 -7.43 -5.93 -1.51
C THR A 30 -7.17 -5.49 -2.94
N LYS A 31 -6.59 -4.31 -3.07
CA LYS A 31 -6.18 -3.77 -4.37
C LYS A 31 -4.73 -3.31 -4.27
N PHE A 32 -3.96 -3.62 -5.31
CA PHE A 32 -2.56 -3.26 -5.41
C PHE A 32 -2.37 -2.33 -6.59
N GLU A 33 -1.91 -1.11 -6.33
CA GLU A 33 -1.53 -0.16 -7.37
C GLU A 33 -0.08 0.22 -7.13
N ILE A 34 0.80 -0.15 -8.05
CA ILE A 34 2.23 0.10 -7.91
C ILE A 34 2.76 0.51 -9.27
N LYS A 35 3.40 1.68 -9.34
CA LYS A 35 3.96 2.18 -10.59
C LYS A 35 5.36 2.72 -10.39
N ARG A 36 6.21 2.54 -11.38
CA ARG A 36 7.50 3.21 -11.41
C ARG A 36 7.28 4.67 -11.75
N VAL A 37 7.99 5.53 -11.04
CA VAL A 37 8.03 6.96 -11.34
C VAL A 37 9.46 7.43 -11.24
N ASN A 38 9.75 8.60 -11.75
CA ASN A 38 11.08 9.17 -11.58
C ASN A 38 11.31 9.46 -10.09
N PRO A 39 12.46 9.07 -9.54
CA PRO A 39 12.78 9.41 -8.16
C PRO A 39 12.69 10.90 -7.93
N SER A 40 12.16 11.28 -6.77
CA SER A 40 12.01 12.66 -6.38
C SER A 40 12.09 12.77 -4.87
N ASP A 41 12.05 14.00 -4.35
CA ASP A 41 12.04 14.20 -2.91
C ASP A 41 10.84 13.53 -2.25
N ARG A 42 9.72 13.49 -2.96
CA ARG A 42 8.49 12.87 -2.46
C ARG A 42 8.53 11.35 -2.54
N ARG A 43 9.19 10.83 -3.58
CA ARG A 43 9.26 9.39 -3.83
C ARG A 43 10.68 9.02 -4.16
N PRO A 44 11.56 9.05 -3.16
CA PRO A 44 12.98 8.86 -3.42
C PRO A 44 13.33 7.48 -3.96
N PHE A 45 12.47 6.48 -3.74
CA PHE A 45 12.69 5.13 -4.24
C PHE A 45 12.15 4.92 -5.65
N GLY A 46 11.55 5.96 -6.25
CA GLY A 46 11.06 5.87 -7.62
C GLY A 46 9.84 5.00 -7.81
N ILE A 47 9.02 4.86 -6.78
CA ILE A 47 7.75 4.14 -6.89
C ILE A 47 6.60 4.95 -6.31
N ARG A 48 5.45 4.80 -6.94
CA ARG A 48 4.18 5.31 -6.45
C ARG A 48 3.30 4.10 -6.17
N TYR A 49 2.73 4.05 -4.98
CA TYR A 49 1.96 2.87 -4.59
C TYR A 49 0.71 3.24 -3.80
N ALA A 50 -0.27 2.36 -3.89
CA ALA A 50 -1.44 2.36 -3.02
C ALA A 50 -1.88 0.93 -2.83
N LEU A 51 -1.77 0.43 -1.60
CA LEU A 51 -2.17 -0.91 -1.21
C LEU A 51 -3.34 -0.74 -0.25
N THR A 52 -4.51 -1.26 -0.62
CA THR A 52 -5.73 -0.99 0.14
C THR A 52 -6.54 -2.26 0.38
N LEU A 53 -7.29 -2.25 1.48
CA LEU A 53 -8.26 -3.29 1.81
C LEU A 53 -9.63 -2.62 1.91
N HIS A 54 -10.63 -3.21 1.29
CA HIS A 54 -11.97 -2.68 1.22
C HIS A 54 -13.01 -3.68 1.72
N ALA A 55 -14.05 -3.16 2.36
CA ALA A 55 -15.24 -3.93 2.69
C ALA A 55 -16.04 -4.22 1.42
N PRO A 56 -16.98 -5.18 1.47
CA PRO A 56 -17.79 -5.51 0.28
C PRO A 56 -18.51 -4.30 -0.33
N ASP A 57 -18.87 -3.31 0.48
CA ASP A 57 -19.54 -2.11 -0.01
C ASP A 57 -18.59 -1.07 -0.62
N GLY A 58 -17.29 -1.37 -0.63
CA GLY A 58 -16.27 -0.49 -1.19
C GLY A 58 -15.59 0.44 -0.20
N LYS A 59 -16.03 0.50 1.05
CA LYS A 59 -15.37 1.33 2.06
C LYS A 59 -13.95 0.86 2.28
N ARG A 60 -13.02 1.80 2.30
CA ARG A 60 -11.63 1.47 2.61
C ARG A 60 -11.49 1.21 4.10
N LEU A 61 -11.00 0.03 4.44
CA LEU A 61 -10.76 -0.37 5.83
C LEU A 61 -9.31 -0.14 6.25
N LEU A 62 -8.40 -0.12 5.27
CA LEU A 62 -6.97 -0.05 5.53
C LEU A 62 -6.28 0.44 4.27
N GLY A 63 -5.20 1.18 4.41
CA GLY A 63 -4.44 1.60 3.24
C GLY A 63 -3.04 2.03 3.56
N PHE A 64 -2.11 1.73 2.64
CA PHE A 64 -0.75 2.24 2.65
C PHE A 64 -0.52 2.91 1.31
N ASP A 65 -0.10 4.15 1.29
CA ASP A 65 0.10 4.84 0.02
C ASP A 65 1.11 5.98 0.12
N ASN A 66 1.63 6.35 -1.05
CA ASN A 66 2.37 7.59 -1.24
C ASN A 66 1.84 8.33 -2.47
N ALA A 67 0.61 8.02 -2.86
CA ALA A 67 0.05 8.49 -4.12
C ALA A 67 -0.50 9.91 -4.05
N HIS A 68 -0.83 10.38 -2.85
CA HIS A 68 -1.43 11.69 -2.66
C HIS A 68 -0.43 12.71 -2.14
N ASP A 69 -0.61 13.94 -2.57
CA ASP A 69 0.19 15.04 -2.04
C ASP A 69 -0.31 15.42 -0.66
N VAL A 70 0.65 15.76 0.21
CA VAL A 70 0.33 16.30 1.53
C VAL A 70 -0.05 17.77 1.35
N PRO A 71 -1.11 18.27 2.05
CA PRO A 71 -1.46 19.68 1.99
C PRO A 71 -0.27 20.57 2.33
N PHE A 72 -0.23 21.76 1.69
CA PHE A 72 0.90 22.68 1.81
C PHE A 72 1.24 23.01 3.25
N GLU A 73 0.26 23.28 4.09
CA GLU A 73 0.47 23.61 5.48
C GLU A 73 1.18 22.50 6.24
N GLN A 74 0.85 21.27 5.93
CA GLN A 74 1.50 20.13 6.57
C GLN A 74 2.91 19.94 6.07
N THR A 75 3.15 20.09 4.77
CA THR A 75 4.49 19.95 4.22
C THR A 75 5.43 21.03 4.72
N LYS A 76 4.92 22.23 4.94
CA LYS A 76 5.71 23.34 5.45
C LYS A 76 6.42 23.02 6.76
N PHE A 77 5.73 22.34 7.66
CA PHE A 77 6.28 22.03 8.98
C PHE A 77 6.97 20.68 9.05
N ARG A 78 6.57 19.75 8.21
CA ARG A 78 6.96 18.35 8.37
C ARG A 78 7.76 17.77 7.23
N ARG A 79 8.03 18.55 6.20
CA ARG A 79 8.67 18.04 4.99
C ARG A 79 9.99 17.30 5.23
N LYS A 80 10.68 17.62 6.32
CA LYS A 80 11.93 16.94 6.66
C LYS A 80 11.72 15.65 7.39
N LEU A 81 10.55 15.48 8.01
CA LEU A 81 10.22 14.29 8.77
C LEU A 81 9.50 13.27 7.94
N LEU A 82 8.96 13.74 6.81
CA LEU A 82 7.99 12.96 6.12
C LEU A 82 8.47 12.48 4.84
N ALA A 83 8.52 11.25 4.79
CA ALA A 83 8.18 10.64 3.57
C ALA A 83 6.73 10.97 3.27
N TYR A 84 6.38 11.07 2.04
CA TYR A 84 5.01 11.26 1.62
C TYR A 84 4.25 9.94 1.65
N ASP A 85 4.72 9.02 2.47
CA ASP A 85 4.16 7.70 2.63
C ASP A 85 3.23 7.72 3.83
N HIS A 86 2.05 7.17 3.67
CA HIS A 86 1.02 7.16 4.70
C HIS A 86 0.41 5.79 4.83
N TRP A 87 -0.12 5.49 6.01
CA TRP A 87 -0.99 4.34 6.14
C TRP A 87 -2.23 4.73 6.92
N HIS A 88 -3.34 4.16 6.52
CA HIS A 88 -4.66 4.41 7.09
C HIS A 88 -5.09 3.13 7.77
N ARG A 89 -5.12 3.16 9.08
CA ARG A 89 -5.35 1.97 9.88
C ARG A 89 -6.82 1.56 9.93
N THR A 90 -7.71 2.53 9.74
CA THR A 90 -9.16 2.31 9.74
C THR A 90 -9.78 3.14 8.63
N GLU A 91 -11.09 2.95 8.41
CA GLU A 91 -11.80 3.70 7.37
C GLU A 91 -11.85 5.20 7.64
N HIS A 92 -11.80 5.60 8.90
CA HIS A 92 -11.89 7.00 9.29
C HIS A 92 -10.53 7.65 9.56
N ASP A 93 -9.47 6.89 9.45
CA ASP A 93 -8.12 7.41 9.69
C ASP A 93 -7.71 8.29 8.51
N PRO A 94 -7.41 9.59 8.74
CA PRO A 94 -6.98 10.47 7.65
C PRO A 94 -5.59 10.15 7.11
N GLY A 95 -4.83 9.32 7.82
CA GLY A 95 -3.50 8.91 7.39
C GLY A 95 -2.47 9.19 8.46
N ARG A 96 -1.60 8.24 8.67
CA ARG A 96 -0.47 8.31 9.60
C ARG A 96 0.81 8.23 8.80
N LEU A 97 1.87 8.76 9.34
CA LEU A 97 3.15 8.63 8.69
C LEU A 97 3.57 7.17 8.63
N TYR A 98 4.07 6.79 7.48
CA TYR A 98 4.62 5.47 7.29
C TYR A 98 6.10 5.61 6.92
N ALA A 99 6.96 4.96 7.70
CA ALA A 99 8.39 4.99 7.45
C ALA A 99 8.72 3.91 6.41
N PHE A 100 8.65 4.28 5.14
CA PHE A 100 8.99 3.36 4.06
C PHE A 100 10.49 3.02 4.13
N LYS A 101 10.80 1.74 4.16
CA LYS A 101 12.18 1.25 4.16
C LYS A 101 12.51 0.57 2.84
N ASP A 102 11.71 -0.40 2.47
CA ASP A 102 11.88 -1.16 1.24
C ASP A 102 10.55 -1.83 0.87
N VAL A 103 10.51 -2.36 -0.33
CA VAL A 103 9.31 -2.99 -0.88
C VAL A 103 8.88 -4.21 -0.08
N GLU A 104 9.85 -5.00 0.35
CA GLU A 104 9.57 -6.22 1.09
C GLU A 104 8.92 -5.92 2.44
N THR A 105 9.44 -4.92 3.15
CA THR A 105 8.87 -4.48 4.43
C THR A 105 7.48 -3.90 4.22
N LEU A 106 7.29 -3.10 3.17
CA LEU A 106 5.97 -2.54 2.85
C LEU A 106 4.94 -3.64 2.68
N LEU A 107 5.26 -4.65 1.88
CA LEU A 107 4.33 -5.74 1.62
C LEU A 107 4.03 -6.54 2.89
N THR A 108 5.06 -6.81 3.69
CA THR A 108 4.90 -7.50 4.96
C THR A 108 4.02 -6.72 5.92
N ASP A 109 4.25 -5.41 6.03
CA ASP A 109 3.45 -4.56 6.90
C ASP A 109 1.99 -4.52 6.45
N PHE A 110 1.75 -4.40 5.15
CA PHE A 110 0.41 -4.41 4.61
C PHE A 110 -0.30 -5.74 4.92
N GLU A 111 0.34 -6.86 4.64
CA GLU A 111 -0.26 -8.17 4.87
C GLU A 111 -0.56 -8.40 6.35
N ARG A 112 0.33 -7.96 7.24
CA ARG A 112 0.10 -8.07 8.67
C ARG A 112 -1.13 -7.28 9.09
N GLU A 113 -1.30 -6.07 8.56
CA GLU A 113 -2.45 -5.25 8.91
C GLU A 113 -3.75 -5.79 8.29
N VAL A 114 -3.66 -6.38 7.11
CA VAL A 114 -4.82 -7.08 6.52
C VAL A 114 -5.24 -8.23 7.43
N ASP A 115 -4.28 -9.01 7.91
CA ASP A 115 -4.57 -10.10 8.85
C ASP A 115 -5.26 -9.58 10.12
N ARG A 116 -4.80 -8.44 10.63
CA ARG A 116 -5.42 -7.83 11.80
C ARG A 116 -6.87 -7.46 11.55
N VAL A 117 -7.14 -6.76 10.46
CA VAL A 117 -8.51 -6.31 10.14
C VAL A 117 -9.42 -7.50 9.89
N MET A 118 -8.96 -8.47 9.10
CA MET A 118 -9.77 -9.66 8.79
C MET A 118 -10.02 -10.48 10.06
N GLY A 119 -9.02 -10.55 10.96
CA GLY A 119 -9.19 -11.22 12.25
C GLY A 119 -10.22 -10.53 13.13
N GLU A 120 -10.22 -9.20 13.15
CA GLU A 120 -11.23 -8.41 13.90
C GLU A 120 -12.63 -8.63 13.34
N ARG A 121 -12.73 -8.89 12.05
CA ARG A 121 -14.00 -9.18 11.38
C ARG A 121 -14.39 -10.66 11.50
N HIS A 122 -13.54 -11.49 12.12
CA HIS A 122 -13.72 -12.95 12.16
C HIS A 122 -13.89 -13.54 10.76
N ALA A 123 -13.15 -13.01 9.80
CA ALA A 123 -13.29 -13.36 8.40
C ALA A 123 -12.08 -14.12 7.89
N SER A 124 -12.31 -14.96 6.88
CA SER A 124 -11.28 -15.78 6.26
C SER A 124 -10.36 -14.95 5.36
N ARG A 125 -9.07 -15.32 5.35
CA ARG A 125 -8.09 -14.75 4.42
C ARG A 125 -8.02 -15.54 3.11
N ALA A 126 -8.85 -16.56 2.94
CA ALA A 126 -8.84 -17.34 1.71
C ALA A 126 -9.29 -16.48 0.53
N VAL A 127 -8.46 -16.43 -0.51
CA VAL A 127 -8.77 -15.69 -1.73
C VAL A 127 -9.67 -16.58 -2.58
N VAL A 128 -10.88 -16.11 -2.87
CA VAL A 128 -11.86 -16.87 -3.67
C VAL A 128 -11.93 -16.36 -5.10
N SER A 129 -11.37 -15.19 -5.37
CA SER A 129 -11.36 -14.62 -6.71
C SER A 129 -10.20 -13.66 -6.86
N THR A 130 -9.60 -13.64 -8.03
CA THR A 130 -8.55 -12.69 -8.38
C THR A 130 -8.97 -11.94 -9.63
N ARG A 131 -8.89 -10.63 -9.59
CA ARG A 131 -9.21 -9.76 -10.72
C ARG A 131 -8.04 -8.86 -11.00
N GLU A 132 -8.01 -8.31 -12.19
CA GLU A 132 -6.99 -7.38 -12.60
C GLU A 132 -7.65 -6.16 -13.21
N LYS A 133 -7.35 -5.00 -12.63
CA LYS A 133 -7.85 -3.74 -13.15
C LYS A 133 -6.67 -2.82 -13.34
N LYS A 134 -6.27 -2.61 -14.59
CA LYS A 134 -5.18 -1.69 -14.93
C LYS A 134 -5.74 -0.33 -15.25
N SER A 135 -5.13 0.65 -14.66
CA SER A 135 -5.50 2.06 -14.92
C SER A 135 -4.64 2.65 -16.00
#